data_de47bb21b3d98b774ff489ccb1c1eb1e
#
_entry.id   de47bb21b3d98b774ff489ccb1c1eb1e
#
_cell.length_a   1.000
_cell.length_b   1.000
_cell.length_c   1.000
_cell.angle_alpha   90.00
_cell.angle_beta   90.00
_cell.angle_gamma   90.00
#
_symmetry.space_group_name_H-M   'P 1'
#
loop_
_entity.id
_entity.type
_entity.pdbx_description
1 polymer ?
#
loop_
_entity_poly.entity_id
_entity_poly.type
_entity_poly.pdbx_seq_one_letter_code
_entity_poly.pdbx_strand_id
1 'polypeptide(L)'
;MKILVPVKRVVDYNVKVRAKSDESGPDLSNAKMAINPFCEIAIEEAVRIKEAGKAEEVIAVSVGDSASQEQLRTCLALGADRAILVETTEAVEPLGIAKALKEIVSKESPDLIILGKQAIDGDSNQTGQMLAAMLDLPQGTFASEVEIQDGSVHVTREIDGGLQTVSLTLPAIVTTDLRLNEPRYASLPNIMKAKKKPLETLQSADLGLDLTPRQNTLKVSPPPERASGIMVDSIDQLVDKLKNEAKVIS
;
A
#
# COMPACT_ATOMS: atom_id res chain seq x y z
N MET A 1 19.29 3.93 11.69
CA MET A 1 18.69 3.53 10.42
C MET A 1 17.51 4.46 10.11
N LYS A 2 17.35 4.85 8.84
CA LYS A 2 16.24 5.67 8.33
C LYS A 2 15.26 4.80 7.55
N ILE A 3 13.97 4.92 7.85
CA ILE A 3 12.91 4.13 7.17
C ILE A 3 12.01 5.06 6.37
N LEU A 4 11.80 4.76 5.09
CA LEU A 4 10.85 5.42 4.22
C LEU A 4 9.59 4.57 4.07
N VAL A 5 8.41 5.17 4.26
CA VAL A 5 7.12 4.48 4.19
C VAL A 5 6.21 5.14 3.16
N PRO A 6 6.16 4.63 1.94
CA PRO A 6 5.16 5.03 0.96
C PRO A 6 3.75 4.67 1.40
N VAL A 7 2.84 5.64 1.37
CA VAL A 7 1.43 5.45 1.74
C VAL A 7 0.52 5.98 0.65
N LYS A 8 -0.65 5.36 0.49
CA LYS A 8 -1.65 5.75 -0.51
C LYS A 8 -2.95 6.16 0.17
N ARG A 9 -3.54 7.27 -0.30
CA ARG A 9 -4.91 7.67 -0.01
C ARG A 9 -5.86 6.85 -0.87
N VAL A 10 -6.80 6.17 -0.25
CA VAL A 10 -7.82 5.32 -0.91
C VAL A 10 -9.20 5.57 -0.32
N VAL A 11 -10.24 5.09 -0.97
CA VAL A 11 -11.58 5.05 -0.36
C VAL A 11 -11.56 4.12 0.85
N ASP A 12 -12.15 4.56 1.96
CA ASP A 12 -12.32 3.73 3.17
C ASP A 12 -13.05 2.43 2.81
N TYR A 13 -12.50 1.30 3.21
CA TYR A 13 -13.02 -0.05 2.87
C TYR A 13 -14.45 -0.31 3.36
N ASN A 14 -14.95 0.49 4.32
CA ASN A 14 -16.33 0.42 4.78
C ASN A 14 -17.31 1.14 3.83
N VAL A 15 -16.82 1.92 2.86
CA VAL A 15 -17.67 2.65 1.91
C VAL A 15 -18.05 1.72 0.76
N LYS A 16 -19.36 1.60 0.51
CA LYS A 16 -19.87 0.92 -0.67
C LYS A 16 -19.73 1.84 -1.89
N VAL A 17 -18.67 1.65 -2.66
CA VAL A 17 -18.42 2.41 -3.89
C VAL A 17 -19.47 2.06 -4.96
N ARG A 18 -19.94 3.07 -5.70
CA ARG A 18 -20.86 2.94 -6.84
C ARG A 18 -20.19 3.47 -8.10
N ALA A 19 -20.59 2.97 -9.25
CA ALA A 19 -20.24 3.59 -10.52
C ALA A 19 -21.03 4.89 -10.71
N LYS A 20 -20.43 5.88 -11.37
CA LYS A 20 -21.14 7.07 -11.83
C LYS A 20 -22.23 6.70 -12.83
N SER A 21 -23.23 7.54 -12.96
CA SER A 21 -24.37 7.30 -13.89
C SER A 21 -23.94 7.28 -15.36
N ASP A 22 -22.86 7.96 -15.71
CA ASP A 22 -22.26 7.98 -17.05
C ASP A 22 -21.23 6.87 -17.28
N GLU A 23 -21.06 5.98 -16.28
CA GLU A 23 -20.10 4.86 -16.30
C GLU A 23 -18.62 5.29 -16.50
N SER A 24 -18.28 6.57 -16.35
CA SER A 24 -16.92 7.10 -16.55
C SER A 24 -15.94 6.73 -15.45
N GLY A 25 -16.43 6.26 -14.30
CA GLY A 25 -15.59 5.94 -13.15
C GLY A 25 -16.39 5.65 -11.88
N PRO A 26 -15.71 5.41 -10.75
CA PRO A 26 -16.37 5.32 -9.45
C PRO A 26 -16.87 6.70 -9.02
N ASP A 27 -18.04 6.73 -8.33
CA ASP A 27 -18.55 7.94 -7.69
C ASP A 27 -17.88 8.12 -6.32
N LEU A 28 -16.97 9.06 -6.25
CA LEU A 28 -16.19 9.39 -5.05
C LEU A 28 -16.60 10.72 -4.41
N SER A 29 -17.63 11.39 -4.89
CA SER A 29 -18.00 12.76 -4.52
C SER A 29 -18.23 12.97 -3.01
N ASN A 30 -18.69 11.92 -2.30
CA ASN A 30 -18.90 11.94 -0.85
C ASN A 30 -18.24 10.75 -0.15
N ALA A 31 -17.26 10.11 -0.79
CA ALA A 31 -16.60 8.96 -0.23
C ALA A 31 -15.63 9.38 0.88
N LYS A 32 -15.75 8.76 2.05
CA LYS A 32 -14.72 8.88 3.08
C LYS A 32 -13.42 8.27 2.56
N MET A 33 -12.33 9.00 2.70
CA MET A 33 -11.00 8.55 2.30
C MET A 33 -10.19 8.16 3.55
N ALA A 34 -9.28 7.18 3.38
CA ALA A 34 -8.45 6.65 4.44
C ALA A 34 -7.04 6.33 3.92
N ILE A 35 -6.13 5.98 4.82
CA ILE A 35 -4.88 5.31 4.44
C ILE A 35 -5.23 3.91 3.93
N ASN A 36 -4.57 3.46 2.87
CA ASN A 36 -4.69 2.08 2.42
C ASN A 36 -4.31 1.10 3.54
N PRO A 37 -5.15 0.07 3.86
CA PRO A 37 -4.90 -0.84 4.98
C PRO A 37 -3.50 -1.48 4.99
N PHE A 38 -2.98 -1.88 3.82
CA PHE A 38 -1.62 -2.41 3.73
C PHE A 38 -0.55 -1.36 4.06
N CYS A 39 -0.82 -0.07 3.79
CA CYS A 39 0.08 1.02 4.17
C CYS A 39 -0.01 1.34 5.67
N GLU A 40 -1.16 1.12 6.31
CA GLU A 40 -1.29 1.21 7.78
C GLU A 40 -0.42 0.16 8.48
N ILE A 41 -0.37 -1.06 7.94
CA ILE A 41 0.56 -2.11 8.40
C ILE A 41 2.01 -1.65 8.23
N ALA A 42 2.35 -1.05 7.10
CA ALA A 42 3.72 -0.61 6.81
C ALA A 42 4.18 0.51 7.78
N ILE A 43 3.33 1.50 8.04
CA ILE A 43 3.66 2.58 8.98
C ILE A 43 3.75 2.08 10.42
N GLU A 44 2.87 1.18 10.83
CA GLU A 44 2.93 0.53 12.15
C GLU A 44 4.25 -0.21 12.33
N GLU A 45 4.67 -1.00 11.34
CA GLU A 45 5.92 -1.75 11.42
C GLU A 45 7.13 -0.84 11.55
N ALA A 46 7.21 0.21 10.72
CA ALA A 46 8.28 1.19 10.78
C ALA A 46 8.37 1.88 12.17
N VAL A 47 7.22 2.21 12.75
CA VAL A 47 7.15 2.81 14.09
C VAL A 47 7.59 1.82 15.16
N ARG A 48 7.19 0.54 15.08
CA ARG A 48 7.65 -0.51 16.02
C ARG A 48 9.16 -0.74 15.95
N ILE A 49 9.72 -0.78 14.75
CA ILE A 49 11.18 -0.89 14.55
C ILE A 49 11.90 0.30 15.20
N LYS A 50 11.35 1.51 15.08
CA LYS A 50 11.90 2.70 15.73
C LYS A 50 11.78 2.64 17.25
N GLU A 51 10.63 2.26 17.78
CA GLU A 51 10.41 2.11 19.22
C GLU A 51 11.33 1.06 19.85
N ALA A 52 11.69 0.02 19.07
CA ALA A 52 12.70 -0.97 19.45
C ALA A 52 14.15 -0.44 19.40
N GLY A 53 14.38 0.85 19.06
CA GLY A 53 15.69 1.48 19.00
C GLY A 53 16.51 1.10 17.75
N LYS A 54 15.92 0.42 16.77
CA LYS A 54 16.60 -0.03 15.55
C LYS A 54 16.52 0.98 14.39
N ALA A 55 15.68 2.01 14.50
CA ALA A 55 15.61 3.11 13.57
C ALA A 55 15.65 4.47 14.29
N GLU A 56 16.19 5.48 13.64
CA GLU A 56 16.29 6.85 14.15
C GLU A 56 15.17 7.73 13.59
N GLU A 57 14.81 7.51 12.33
CA GLU A 57 13.84 8.33 11.62
C GLU A 57 12.86 7.48 10.79
N VAL A 58 11.58 7.84 10.85
CA VAL A 58 10.52 7.30 10.00
C VAL A 58 9.92 8.43 9.19
N ILE A 59 9.98 8.29 7.85
CA ILE A 59 9.48 9.27 6.89
C ILE A 59 8.30 8.67 6.14
N ALA A 60 7.13 9.28 6.26
CA ALA A 60 5.98 8.91 5.43
C ALA A 60 6.01 9.69 4.10
N VAL A 61 5.74 9.03 2.98
CA VAL A 61 5.66 9.69 1.67
C VAL A 61 4.39 9.30 0.94
N SER A 62 3.76 10.25 0.26
CA SER A 62 2.61 10.00 -0.61
C SER A 62 2.81 10.70 -1.95
N VAL A 63 2.32 10.08 -3.02
CA VAL A 63 2.26 10.68 -4.36
C VAL A 63 0.78 10.81 -4.73
N GLY A 64 0.29 12.03 -4.96
CA GLY A 64 -1.12 12.27 -5.25
C GLY A 64 -1.51 13.74 -5.10
N ASP A 65 -2.81 13.98 -5.04
CA ASP A 65 -3.35 15.34 -4.88
C ASP A 65 -3.06 15.93 -3.48
N SER A 66 -3.32 17.24 -3.33
CA SER A 66 -3.12 17.97 -2.07
C SER A 66 -3.90 17.38 -0.89
N ALA A 67 -5.04 16.70 -1.12
CA ALA A 67 -5.84 16.06 -0.08
C ALA A 67 -5.11 14.86 0.56
N SER A 68 -4.09 14.29 -0.09
CA SER A 68 -3.25 13.23 0.47
C SER A 68 -2.46 13.68 1.72
N GLN A 69 -2.37 14.99 1.97
CA GLN A 69 -1.84 15.53 3.23
C GLN A 69 -2.59 15.03 4.47
N GLU A 70 -3.88 14.75 4.37
CA GLU A 70 -4.68 14.23 5.48
C GLU A 70 -4.15 12.87 5.96
N GLN A 71 -3.85 11.97 5.01
CA GLN A 71 -3.30 10.65 5.32
C GLN A 71 -1.87 10.75 5.85
N LEU A 72 -1.06 11.65 5.31
CA LEU A 72 0.27 11.93 5.85
C LEU A 72 0.21 12.49 7.27
N ARG A 73 -0.75 13.39 7.60
CA ARG A 73 -0.98 13.85 8.98
C ARG A 73 -1.38 12.70 9.91
N THR A 74 -2.13 11.72 9.41
CA THR A 74 -2.45 10.52 10.16
C THR A 74 -1.19 9.69 10.42
N CYS A 75 -0.32 9.47 9.44
CA CYS A 75 0.98 8.80 9.63
C CYS A 75 1.86 9.50 10.68
N LEU A 76 1.89 10.84 10.67
CA LEU A 76 2.59 11.64 11.67
C LEU A 76 2.00 11.46 13.08
N ALA A 77 0.68 11.26 13.19
CA ALA A 77 0.02 10.99 14.46
C ALA A 77 0.27 9.56 14.95
N LEU A 78 0.45 8.60 14.05
CA LEU A 78 0.81 7.22 14.36
C LEU A 78 2.27 7.08 14.83
N GLY A 79 3.15 8.01 14.49
CA GLY A 79 4.53 7.98 15.00
C GLY A 79 5.62 8.38 14.01
N ALA A 80 5.31 8.59 12.71
CA ALA A 80 6.28 9.11 11.76
C ALA A 80 6.84 10.48 12.24
N ASP A 81 8.08 10.75 11.90
CA ASP A 81 8.78 11.98 12.31
C ASP A 81 8.46 13.16 11.40
N ARG A 82 8.49 12.91 10.10
CA ARG A 82 8.13 13.89 9.07
C ARG A 82 7.46 13.21 7.89
N ALA A 83 6.91 14.01 7.01
CA ALA A 83 6.20 13.52 5.83
C ALA A 83 6.59 14.31 4.58
N ILE A 84 6.46 13.66 3.43
CA ILE A 84 6.70 14.25 2.11
C ILE A 84 5.47 13.96 1.24
N LEU A 85 4.89 15.01 0.65
CA LEU A 85 3.91 14.89 -0.41
C LEU A 85 4.57 15.21 -1.76
N VAL A 86 4.55 14.27 -2.68
CA VAL A 86 4.79 14.56 -4.10
C VAL A 86 3.44 14.89 -4.71
N GLU A 87 3.16 16.18 -4.83
CA GLU A 87 1.87 16.68 -5.28
C GLU A 87 1.75 16.58 -6.80
N THR A 88 0.65 15.97 -7.24
CA THR A 88 0.28 15.87 -8.65
C THR A 88 -1.24 15.77 -8.81
N THR A 89 -1.76 16.31 -9.90
CA THR A 89 -3.18 16.17 -10.29
C THR A 89 -3.39 15.03 -11.28
N GLU A 90 -2.31 14.40 -11.76
CA GLU A 90 -2.38 13.29 -12.69
C GLU A 90 -2.87 12.01 -12.01
N ALA A 91 -3.58 11.18 -12.75
CA ALA A 91 -3.95 9.83 -12.33
C ALA A 91 -2.74 8.89 -12.49
N VAL A 92 -1.83 8.90 -11.51
CA VAL A 92 -0.53 8.23 -11.62
C VAL A 92 -0.67 6.72 -11.46
N GLU A 93 -0.15 5.98 -12.43
CA GLU A 93 -0.07 4.52 -12.44
C GLU A 93 1.10 3.99 -11.58
N PRO A 94 1.12 2.69 -11.22
CA PRO A 94 2.17 2.11 -10.37
C PRO A 94 3.60 2.41 -10.84
N LEU A 95 3.87 2.40 -12.15
CA LEU A 95 5.19 2.74 -12.70
C LEU A 95 5.55 4.21 -12.47
N GLY A 96 4.61 5.12 -12.65
CA GLY A 96 4.80 6.55 -12.37
C GLY A 96 5.07 6.79 -10.88
N ILE A 97 4.33 6.12 -10.01
CA ILE A 97 4.58 6.15 -8.55
C ILE A 97 5.99 5.63 -8.23
N ALA A 98 6.40 4.49 -8.80
CA ALA A 98 7.74 3.94 -8.57
C ALA A 98 8.85 4.90 -9.03
N LYS A 99 8.67 5.59 -10.17
CA LYS A 99 9.61 6.64 -10.64
C LYS A 99 9.69 7.81 -9.65
N ALA A 100 8.55 8.33 -9.18
CA ALA A 100 8.53 9.41 -8.20
C ALA A 100 9.20 8.99 -6.87
N LEU A 101 8.89 7.79 -6.38
CA LEU A 101 9.51 7.24 -5.17
C LEU A 101 11.02 7.04 -5.34
N LYS A 102 11.51 6.66 -6.51
CA LYS A 102 12.95 6.54 -6.80
C LYS A 102 13.67 7.87 -6.54
N GLU A 103 13.12 9.00 -6.99
CA GLU A 103 13.72 10.32 -6.73
C GLU A 103 13.73 10.66 -5.23
N ILE A 104 12.65 10.32 -4.52
CA ILE A 104 12.61 10.51 -3.07
C ILE A 104 13.64 9.61 -2.36
N VAL A 105 13.78 8.36 -2.77
CA VAL A 105 14.81 7.45 -2.23
C VAL A 105 16.21 8.00 -2.50
N SER A 106 16.48 8.55 -3.69
CA SER A 106 17.76 9.15 -4.03
C SER A 106 18.06 10.39 -3.16
N LYS A 107 17.04 11.21 -2.88
CA LYS A 107 17.15 12.41 -2.02
C LYS A 107 17.36 12.04 -0.55
N GLU A 108 16.60 11.06 -0.05
CA GLU A 108 16.52 10.74 1.37
C GLU A 108 17.52 9.69 1.82
N SER A 109 17.99 8.83 0.90
CA SER A 109 18.92 7.73 1.16
C SER A 109 18.49 6.86 2.36
N PRO A 110 17.26 6.29 2.35
CA PRO A 110 16.80 5.43 3.44
C PRO A 110 17.52 4.08 3.42
N ASP A 111 17.70 3.50 4.60
CA ASP A 111 18.24 2.14 4.75
C ASP A 111 17.19 1.07 4.48
N LEU A 112 15.91 1.38 4.75
CA LEU A 112 14.80 0.45 4.56
C LEU A 112 13.58 1.19 3.99
N ILE A 113 12.96 0.62 2.98
CA ILE A 113 11.70 1.08 2.43
C ILE A 113 10.64 0.03 2.75
N ILE A 114 9.60 0.41 3.51
CA ILE A 114 8.48 -0.48 3.85
C ILE A 114 7.19 0.11 3.27
N LEU A 115 6.51 -0.64 2.41
CA LEU A 115 5.26 -0.19 1.80
C LEU A 115 4.23 -1.31 1.76
N GLY A 116 2.94 -0.94 1.66
CA GLY A 116 1.89 -1.93 1.47
C GLY A 116 2.09 -2.74 0.19
N LYS A 117 1.85 -4.06 0.21
CA LYS A 117 2.01 -4.91 -0.97
C LYS A 117 1.13 -4.46 -2.14
N GLN A 118 -0.05 -3.93 -1.85
CA GLN A 118 -1.03 -3.49 -2.83
C GLN A 118 -1.91 -2.39 -2.25
N ALA A 119 -2.70 -1.72 -3.09
CA ALA A 119 -3.73 -0.78 -2.68
C ALA A 119 -5.11 -1.35 -3.01
N ILE A 120 -6.08 -1.21 -2.09
CA ILE A 120 -7.41 -1.83 -2.21
C ILE A 120 -8.27 -1.26 -3.33
N ASP A 121 -7.88 -0.15 -3.92
CA ASP A 121 -8.58 0.50 -5.04
C ASP A 121 -8.18 -0.06 -6.41
N GLY A 122 -6.95 -0.51 -6.58
CA GLY A 122 -6.44 -0.98 -7.87
C GLY A 122 -5.90 -2.41 -7.86
N ASP A 123 -5.57 -2.95 -6.70
CA ASP A 123 -5.03 -4.31 -6.48
C ASP A 123 -3.86 -4.72 -7.39
N SER A 124 -3.13 -3.75 -7.95
CA SER A 124 -2.09 -4.00 -8.96
C SER A 124 -0.87 -4.74 -8.41
N ASN A 125 -0.52 -4.54 -7.13
CA ASN A 125 0.64 -5.16 -6.48
C ASN A 125 1.95 -5.03 -7.29
N GLN A 126 2.28 -3.84 -7.78
CA GLN A 126 3.38 -3.61 -8.70
C GLN A 126 4.41 -2.59 -8.21
N THR A 127 3.99 -1.58 -7.43
CA THR A 127 4.84 -0.42 -7.10
C THR A 127 6.12 -0.80 -6.38
N GLY A 128 6.04 -1.65 -5.35
CA GLY A 128 7.21 -2.05 -4.55
C GLY A 128 8.23 -2.81 -5.39
N GLN A 129 7.78 -3.77 -6.18
CA GLN A 129 8.64 -4.59 -7.03
C GLN A 129 9.29 -3.75 -8.16
N MET A 130 8.54 -2.83 -8.77
CA MET A 130 9.09 -1.90 -9.77
C MET A 130 10.13 -0.98 -9.15
N LEU A 131 9.87 -0.44 -7.96
CA LEU A 131 10.82 0.41 -7.23
C LEU A 131 12.11 -0.35 -6.91
N ALA A 132 12.00 -1.60 -6.44
CA ALA A 132 13.15 -2.45 -6.15
C ALA A 132 14.01 -2.69 -7.39
N ALA A 133 13.39 -3.04 -8.51
CA ALA A 133 14.09 -3.23 -9.77
C ALA A 133 14.76 -1.95 -10.29
N MET A 134 14.11 -0.78 -10.15
CA MET A 134 14.65 0.51 -10.61
C MET A 134 15.83 1.00 -9.77
N LEU A 135 15.93 0.55 -8.52
CA LEU A 135 16.99 0.92 -7.57
C LEU A 135 18.08 -0.17 -7.46
N ASP A 136 17.88 -1.32 -8.10
CA ASP A 136 18.72 -2.52 -7.96
C ASP A 136 18.87 -2.94 -6.47
N LEU A 137 17.75 -2.86 -5.72
CA LEU A 137 17.71 -3.22 -4.31
C LEU A 137 17.06 -4.60 -4.11
N PRO A 138 17.52 -5.37 -3.10
CA PRO A 138 16.86 -6.59 -2.70
C PRO A 138 15.45 -6.31 -2.17
N GLN A 139 14.53 -7.27 -2.38
CA GLN A 139 13.14 -7.12 -1.98
C GLN A 139 12.60 -8.35 -1.24
N GLY A 140 11.86 -8.09 -0.15
CA GLY A 140 11.04 -9.07 0.57
C GLY A 140 9.57 -8.72 0.42
N THR A 141 8.86 -9.50 -0.40
CA THR A 141 7.44 -9.22 -0.70
C THR A 141 6.49 -10.04 0.16
N PHE A 142 5.29 -9.51 0.45
CA PHE A 142 4.24 -10.18 1.23
C PHE A 142 4.67 -10.52 2.66
N ALA A 143 5.36 -9.60 3.32
CA ALA A 143 5.91 -9.82 4.65
C ALA A 143 4.82 -10.06 5.70
N SER A 144 4.91 -11.16 6.42
CA SER A 144 4.15 -11.47 7.63
C SER A 144 4.99 -11.39 8.91
N GLU A 145 6.33 -11.27 8.76
CA GLU A 145 7.26 -11.01 9.85
C GLU A 145 8.48 -10.26 9.30
N VAL A 146 8.99 -9.29 10.08
CA VAL A 146 10.18 -8.49 9.74
C VAL A 146 11.10 -8.41 10.94
N GLU A 147 12.32 -8.88 10.82
CA GLU A 147 13.32 -8.82 11.87
C GLU A 147 14.57 -8.09 11.37
N ILE A 148 14.95 -7.00 12.06
CA ILE A 148 16.18 -6.27 11.76
C ILE A 148 17.35 -6.92 12.48
N GLN A 149 18.38 -7.26 11.73
CA GLN A 149 19.67 -7.71 12.21
C GLN A 149 20.78 -6.79 11.72
N ASP A 150 22.00 -6.96 12.24
CA ASP A 150 23.14 -6.08 11.86
C ASP A 150 23.41 -6.14 10.35
N GLY A 151 23.12 -5.00 9.68
CA GLY A 151 23.32 -4.84 8.23
C GLY A 151 22.34 -5.61 7.32
N SER A 152 21.34 -6.28 7.88
CA SER A 152 20.36 -7.06 7.12
C SER A 152 18.95 -6.97 7.71
N VAL A 153 17.97 -7.35 6.91
CA VAL A 153 16.58 -7.58 7.36
C VAL A 153 16.13 -8.98 6.95
N HIS A 154 15.60 -9.73 7.90
CA HIS A 154 14.99 -11.03 7.67
C HIS A 154 13.49 -10.82 7.49
N VAL A 155 12.95 -11.32 6.40
CA VAL A 155 11.54 -11.17 6.02
C VAL A 155 10.92 -12.54 5.84
N THR A 156 9.95 -12.88 6.69
CA THR A 156 9.10 -14.05 6.49
C THR A 156 7.93 -13.67 5.59
N ARG A 157 7.78 -14.37 4.49
CA ARG A 157 6.85 -14.07 3.40
C ARG A 157 5.74 -15.10 3.32
N GLU A 158 4.53 -14.64 3.02
CA GLU A 158 3.40 -15.49 2.65
C GLU A 158 3.56 -15.95 1.20
N ILE A 159 3.66 -17.26 0.97
CA ILE A 159 3.70 -17.87 -0.35
C ILE A 159 2.65 -18.99 -0.44
N ASP A 160 2.29 -19.45 -1.66
CA ASP A 160 1.23 -20.44 -1.84
C ASP A 160 1.51 -21.78 -1.11
N GLY A 161 2.78 -22.15 -0.97
CA GLY A 161 3.20 -23.37 -0.26
C GLY A 161 3.38 -23.22 1.25
N GLY A 162 3.14 -22.02 1.82
CA GLY A 162 3.34 -21.75 3.25
C GLY A 162 4.14 -20.48 3.52
N LEU A 163 5.17 -20.56 4.36
CA LEU A 163 6.02 -19.41 4.72
C LEU A 163 7.43 -19.61 4.17
N GLN A 164 8.07 -18.52 3.73
CA GLN A 164 9.46 -18.49 3.31
C GLN A 164 10.18 -17.31 3.97
N THR A 165 11.26 -17.57 4.69
CA THR A 165 12.10 -16.51 5.25
C THR A 165 13.28 -16.25 4.32
N VAL A 166 13.48 -14.97 3.97
CA VAL A 166 14.62 -14.48 3.17
C VAL A 166 15.41 -13.47 3.98
N SER A 167 16.74 -13.47 3.77
CA SER A 167 17.64 -12.46 4.35
C SER A 167 18.05 -11.47 3.27
N LEU A 168 17.86 -10.19 3.50
CA LEU A 168 18.15 -9.11 2.57
C LEU A 168 19.21 -8.20 3.17
N THR A 169 20.24 -7.89 2.39
CA THR A 169 21.23 -6.87 2.76
C THR A 169 20.59 -5.47 2.64
N LEU A 170 20.83 -4.61 3.61
CA LEU A 170 20.39 -3.21 3.56
C LEU A 170 21.30 -2.38 2.62
N PRO A 171 20.75 -1.38 1.89
CA PRO A 171 19.34 -0.98 1.86
C PRO A 171 18.44 -2.00 1.14
N ALA A 172 17.18 -2.12 1.58
CA ALA A 172 16.24 -3.11 1.07
C ALA A 172 14.80 -2.55 0.97
N ILE A 173 13.95 -3.25 0.20
CA ILE A 173 12.53 -2.95 0.06
C ILE A 173 11.70 -4.11 0.60
N VAL A 174 10.72 -3.79 1.45
CA VAL A 174 9.77 -4.76 2.01
C VAL A 174 8.35 -4.34 1.65
N THR A 175 7.55 -5.28 1.15
CA THR A 175 6.11 -5.07 0.97
C THR A 175 5.33 -5.87 2.00
N THR A 176 4.36 -5.22 2.67
CA THR A 176 3.68 -5.78 3.84
C THR A 176 2.38 -6.48 3.50
N ASP A 177 2.16 -7.66 4.10
CA ASP A 177 0.86 -8.32 4.17
C ASP A 177 0.07 -7.83 5.40
N LEU A 178 -1.26 -8.05 5.43
CA LEU A 178 -2.11 -7.69 6.58
C LEU A 178 -1.79 -8.51 7.84
N ARG A 179 -1.10 -9.64 7.71
CA ARG A 179 -0.74 -10.53 8.83
C ARG A 179 0.46 -10.06 9.62
N LEU A 180 1.21 -9.06 9.12
CA LEU A 180 2.47 -8.62 9.74
C LEU A 180 2.26 -8.06 11.15
N ASN A 181 1.23 -7.24 11.33
CA ASN A 181 0.92 -6.62 12.61
C ASN A 181 -0.53 -6.14 12.68
N GLU A 182 -0.92 -5.64 13.83
CA GLU A 182 -2.19 -4.94 14.06
C GLU A 182 -1.88 -3.44 14.26
N PRO A 183 -2.35 -2.54 13.37
CA PRO A 183 -2.07 -1.11 13.48
C PRO A 183 -2.69 -0.50 14.72
N ARG A 184 -1.94 0.40 15.37
CA ARG A 184 -2.41 1.20 16.50
C ARG A 184 -3.40 2.28 16.07
N TYR A 185 -4.18 2.77 17.01
CA TYR A 185 -4.97 3.99 16.85
C TYR A 185 -4.19 5.21 17.30
N ALA A 186 -4.29 6.30 16.54
CA ALA A 186 -3.70 7.55 16.93
C ALA A 186 -4.46 8.18 18.11
N SER A 187 -3.73 8.52 19.19
CA SER A 187 -4.31 9.22 20.33
C SER A 187 -4.57 10.70 20.01
N LEU A 188 -5.56 11.31 20.70
CA LEU A 188 -5.85 12.75 20.54
C LEU A 188 -4.62 13.64 20.74
N PRO A 189 -3.77 13.44 21.80
CA PRO A 189 -2.53 14.20 21.93
C PRO A 189 -1.59 14.06 20.74
N ASN A 190 -1.48 12.87 20.15
CA ASN A 190 -0.61 12.62 19.00
C ASN A 190 -1.16 13.29 17.74
N ILE A 191 -2.49 13.29 17.54
CA ILE A 191 -3.14 14.03 16.44
C ILE A 191 -2.84 15.54 16.55
N MET A 192 -2.91 16.11 17.75
CA MET A 192 -2.58 17.52 17.98
C MET A 192 -1.10 17.83 17.71
N LYS A 193 -0.20 16.94 18.14
CA LYS A 193 1.25 17.07 17.86
C LYS A 193 1.56 16.94 16.37
N ALA A 194 0.89 16.03 15.68
CA ALA A 194 1.07 15.78 14.24
C ALA A 194 0.83 17.04 13.38
N LYS A 195 -0.07 17.94 13.80
CA LYS A 195 -0.32 19.20 13.09
C LYS A 195 0.93 20.09 12.98
N LYS A 196 1.88 19.97 13.91
CA LYS A 196 3.12 20.77 13.99
C LYS A 196 4.33 20.04 13.42
N LYS A 197 4.23 18.71 13.15
CA LYS A 197 5.34 17.96 12.58
C LYS A 197 5.62 18.39 11.13
N PRO A 198 6.87 18.33 10.65
CA PRO A 198 7.22 18.71 9.28
C PRO A 198 6.45 17.89 8.24
N LEU A 199 5.90 18.59 7.26
CA LEU A 199 5.35 18.02 6.05
C LEU A 199 5.81 18.88 4.88
N GLU A 200 6.71 18.34 4.08
CA GLU A 200 7.23 18.94 2.86
C GLU A 200 6.31 18.62 1.68
N THR A 201 6.07 19.59 0.82
CA THR A 201 5.35 19.37 -0.45
C THR A 201 6.29 19.67 -1.61
N LEU A 202 6.47 18.68 -2.48
CA LEU A 202 7.23 18.77 -3.71
C LEU A 202 6.25 18.70 -4.88
N GLN A 203 6.41 19.54 -5.88
CA GLN A 203 5.62 19.43 -7.10
C GLN A 203 6.21 18.32 -7.99
N SER A 204 5.36 17.44 -8.50
CA SER A 204 5.81 16.36 -9.41
C SER A 204 6.53 16.89 -10.65
N ALA A 205 6.13 18.06 -11.13
CA ALA A 205 6.78 18.74 -12.26
C ALA A 205 8.27 19.07 -11.99
N ASP A 206 8.63 19.37 -10.74
CA ASP A 206 10.00 19.72 -10.34
C ASP A 206 10.92 18.49 -10.31
N LEU A 207 10.35 17.29 -10.31
CA LEU A 207 11.11 16.04 -10.37
C LEU A 207 11.57 15.70 -11.81
N GLY A 208 11.07 16.42 -12.82
CA GLY A 208 11.43 16.18 -14.24
C GLY A 208 10.96 14.83 -14.78
N LEU A 209 9.91 14.25 -14.18
CA LEU A 209 9.40 12.92 -14.52
C LEU A 209 8.19 12.98 -15.43
N ASP A 210 8.13 12.08 -16.39
CA ASP A 210 6.90 11.76 -17.12
C ASP A 210 6.04 10.81 -16.27
N LEU A 211 4.96 11.35 -15.71
CA LEU A 211 3.96 10.63 -14.93
C LEU A 211 2.67 10.41 -15.72
N THR A 212 2.65 10.72 -17.01
CA THR A 212 1.47 10.60 -17.88
C THR A 212 0.91 9.17 -17.84
N PRO A 213 -0.39 8.98 -17.57
CA PRO A 213 -1.02 7.68 -17.61
C PRO A 213 -0.91 7.03 -19.00
N ARG A 214 -0.68 5.73 -19.03
CA ARG A 214 -0.60 4.93 -20.28
C ARG A 214 -1.87 4.12 -20.53
N GLN A 215 -2.75 4.05 -19.55
CA GLN A 215 -4.03 3.37 -19.63
C GLN A 215 -5.17 4.37 -19.56
N ASN A 216 -6.25 4.07 -20.26
CA ASN A 216 -7.47 4.86 -20.20
C ASN A 216 -8.64 3.93 -19.83
N THR A 217 -9.34 4.26 -18.75
CA THR A 217 -10.54 3.52 -18.33
C THR A 217 -11.69 3.89 -19.26
N LEU A 218 -12.15 2.93 -20.05
CA LEU A 218 -13.22 3.15 -21.01
C LEU A 218 -14.61 3.08 -20.38
N LYS A 219 -14.78 2.20 -19.39
CA LYS A 219 -16.07 1.97 -18.75
C LYS A 219 -15.91 1.35 -17.37
N VAL A 220 -16.73 1.80 -16.43
CA VAL A 220 -16.88 1.21 -15.09
C VAL A 220 -18.35 0.84 -14.88
N SER A 221 -18.62 -0.41 -14.56
CA SER A 221 -19.95 -0.91 -14.25
C SER A 221 -19.94 -1.68 -12.92
N PRO A 222 -21.07 -1.74 -12.20
CA PRO A 222 -21.17 -2.60 -11.04
C PRO A 222 -20.98 -4.06 -11.43
N PRO A 223 -20.50 -4.93 -10.52
CA PRO A 223 -20.41 -6.35 -10.78
C PRO A 223 -21.82 -6.92 -11.05
N PRO A 224 -21.92 -7.96 -11.88
CA PRO A 224 -23.20 -8.62 -12.14
C PRO A 224 -23.77 -9.19 -10.84
N GLU A 225 -25.09 -9.14 -10.71
CA GLU A 225 -25.77 -9.77 -9.58
C GLU A 225 -25.56 -11.30 -9.63
N ARG A 226 -25.12 -11.87 -8.52
CA ARG A 226 -24.99 -13.31 -8.39
C ARG A 226 -26.36 -13.91 -8.14
N ALA A 227 -26.69 -14.95 -8.89
CA ALA A 227 -27.86 -15.77 -8.59
C ALA A 227 -27.73 -16.44 -7.21
N SER A 228 -28.86 -16.72 -6.58
CA SER A 228 -28.86 -17.51 -5.34
C SER A 228 -28.25 -18.88 -5.59
N GLY A 229 -27.57 -19.42 -4.59
CA GLY A 229 -27.07 -20.79 -4.65
C GLY A 229 -28.21 -21.81 -4.75
N ILE A 230 -27.90 -23.03 -5.15
CA ILE A 230 -28.84 -24.15 -5.22
C ILE A 230 -28.59 -25.05 -4.01
N MET A 231 -29.62 -25.34 -3.24
CA MET A 231 -29.54 -26.37 -2.20
C MET A 231 -29.49 -27.76 -2.85
N VAL A 232 -28.66 -28.63 -2.33
CA VAL A 232 -28.50 -30.01 -2.77
C VAL A 232 -28.84 -30.97 -1.65
N ASP A 233 -29.40 -32.13 -1.99
CA ASP A 233 -29.94 -33.09 -1.02
C ASP A 233 -28.88 -34.12 -0.56
N SER A 234 -27.78 -34.24 -1.30
CA SER A 234 -26.71 -35.20 -0.99
C SER A 234 -25.33 -34.70 -1.43
N ILE A 235 -24.29 -35.33 -0.87
CA ILE A 235 -22.89 -35.10 -1.28
C ILE A 235 -22.69 -35.51 -2.74
N ASP A 236 -23.27 -36.61 -3.17
CA ASP A 236 -23.14 -37.09 -4.55
C ASP A 236 -23.70 -36.05 -5.54
N GLN A 237 -24.87 -35.48 -5.24
CA GLN A 237 -25.46 -34.41 -6.03
C GLN A 237 -24.57 -33.15 -6.05
N LEU A 238 -23.93 -32.79 -4.93
CA LEU A 238 -22.98 -31.67 -4.89
C LEU A 238 -21.78 -31.94 -5.81
N VAL A 239 -21.18 -33.13 -5.69
CA VAL A 239 -20.03 -33.54 -6.52
C VAL A 239 -20.41 -33.54 -8.00
N ASP A 240 -21.56 -34.10 -8.34
CA ASP A 240 -22.06 -34.12 -9.74
C ASP A 240 -22.20 -32.70 -10.31
N LYS A 241 -22.83 -31.78 -9.54
CA LYS A 241 -22.97 -30.37 -9.96
C LYS A 241 -21.65 -29.64 -10.08
N LEU A 242 -20.73 -29.85 -9.15
CA LEU A 242 -19.40 -29.24 -9.20
C LEU A 242 -18.56 -29.76 -10.38
N LYS A 243 -18.71 -31.05 -10.72
CA LYS A 243 -17.99 -31.69 -11.82
C LYS A 243 -18.61 -31.38 -13.18
N ASN A 244 -19.92 -31.59 -13.34
CA ASN A 244 -20.58 -31.61 -14.65
C ASN A 244 -21.20 -30.25 -15.02
N GLU A 245 -21.72 -29.47 -14.04
CA GLU A 245 -22.35 -28.17 -14.30
C GLU A 245 -21.32 -27.03 -14.12
N ALA A 246 -20.73 -26.91 -12.95
CA ALA A 246 -19.78 -25.84 -12.62
C ALA A 246 -18.36 -26.05 -13.19
N LYS A 247 -17.99 -27.32 -13.46
CA LYS A 247 -16.67 -27.72 -14.02
C LYS A 247 -15.48 -27.19 -13.23
N VAL A 248 -15.59 -27.15 -11.90
CA VAL A 248 -14.56 -26.66 -10.99
C VAL A 248 -13.76 -27.80 -10.34
N ILE A 249 -14.17 -29.03 -10.48
CA ILE A 249 -13.44 -30.26 -10.09
C ILE A 249 -13.40 -31.24 -11.24
N SER A 250 -12.33 -32.04 -11.33
CA SER A 250 -12.12 -33.09 -12.34
C SER A 250 -12.72 -34.43 -11.91
#